data_a4d40d00b107e76398a80791a1cc0bdc
#
_entry.id   a4d40d00b107e76398a80791a1cc0bdc
#
_cell.length_a   1.000
_cell.length_b   1.000
_cell.length_c   1.000
_cell.angle_alpha   90.00
_cell.angle_beta   90.00
_cell.angle_gamma   90.00
#
_symmetry.space_group_name_H-M   'P 1'
#
loop_
_entity.id
_entity.type
_entity.pdbx_description
1 polymer ?
#
loop_
_entity_poly.entity_id
_entity_poly.type
_entity_poly.pdbx_seq_one_letter_code
_entity_poly.pdbx_strand_id
1 'polypeptide(L)'
;QEHDITIASTAISEGEFKQHEAISYGNLVHEILAKVISKNDVEPVFQQYLFRGILKKEQLEELKQLIYSIVENPALRMFYEPDKKVLTERELINEGKEIFIPDRLVFEGNRVTVIDYKTGKQDEKYINQIEQYGKLLIAMGFEINKKIIIYLQEEICIIDL
;
A
#
# COMPACT_ATOMS: atom_id res chain seq x y z
N GLN A 1 41.72 -26.45 -2.89
CA GLN A 1 41.60 -25.10 -3.43
C GLN A 1 40.52 -24.38 -2.63
N GLU A 2 40.94 -23.54 -1.70
CA GLU A 2 40.07 -22.63 -0.97
C GLU A 2 39.66 -21.51 -1.95
N HIS A 3 38.36 -21.40 -2.22
CA HIS A 3 37.83 -20.23 -2.90
C HIS A 3 37.60 -19.13 -1.86
N ASP A 4 38.51 -18.15 -1.85
CA ASP A 4 38.30 -16.91 -1.13
C ASP A 4 37.10 -16.16 -1.71
N ILE A 5 35.98 -16.21 -1.00
CA ILE A 5 34.82 -15.36 -1.31
C ILE A 5 35.12 -14.00 -0.65
N THR A 6 35.66 -13.09 -1.41
CA THR A 6 35.79 -11.70 -0.98
C THR A 6 34.41 -11.06 -1.03
N ILE A 7 33.76 -10.95 0.12
CA ILE A 7 32.55 -10.12 0.26
C ILE A 7 33.02 -8.67 0.25
N ALA A 8 32.88 -8.00 -0.87
CA ALA A 8 33.06 -6.58 -0.95
C ALA A 8 31.94 -5.91 -0.16
N SER A 9 32.21 -5.54 1.11
CA SER A 9 31.33 -4.65 1.84
C SER A 9 31.49 -3.25 1.26
N THR A 10 30.62 -2.88 0.33
CA THR A 10 30.52 -1.50 -0.12
C THR A 10 30.00 -0.68 1.03
N ALA A 11 30.82 0.25 1.54
CA ALA A 11 30.37 1.20 2.55
C ALA A 11 29.25 2.05 1.94
N ILE A 12 28.03 1.83 2.40
CA ILE A 12 26.85 2.60 1.98
C ILE A 12 26.96 3.98 2.63
N SER A 13 26.81 5.05 1.85
CA SER A 13 26.80 6.40 2.39
C SER A 13 25.61 6.60 3.35
N GLU A 14 25.72 7.54 4.29
CA GLU A 14 24.63 7.85 5.24
C GLU A 14 23.33 8.25 4.50
N GLY A 15 23.44 8.96 3.39
CA GLY A 15 22.31 9.32 2.55
C GLY A 15 21.66 8.12 1.85
N GLU A 16 22.47 7.20 1.32
CA GLU A 16 21.98 5.95 0.73
C GLU A 16 21.36 5.03 1.78
N PHE A 17 21.92 4.98 2.98
CA PHE A 17 21.34 4.21 4.09
C PHE A 17 19.96 4.74 4.49
N LYS A 18 19.79 6.06 4.67
CA LYS A 18 18.50 6.68 4.97
C LYS A 18 17.47 6.44 3.85
N GLN A 19 17.89 6.51 2.59
CA GLN A 19 17.02 6.23 1.46
C GLN A 19 16.58 4.76 1.44
N HIS A 20 17.50 3.85 1.74
CA HIS A 20 17.21 2.42 1.82
C HIS A 20 16.25 2.09 2.97
N GLU A 21 16.42 2.72 4.14
CA GLU A 21 15.48 2.58 5.26
C GLU A 21 14.10 3.11 4.90
N ALA A 22 13.99 4.24 4.22
CA ALA A 22 12.73 4.82 3.79
C ALA A 22 11.99 3.91 2.80
N ILE A 23 12.69 3.29 1.84
CA ILE A 23 12.13 2.32 0.89
C ILE A 23 11.65 1.08 1.64
N SER A 24 12.46 0.56 2.56
CA SER A 24 12.13 -0.60 3.39
C SER A 24 10.90 -0.37 4.27
N TYR A 25 10.80 0.83 4.86
CA TYR A 25 9.63 1.26 5.63
C TYR A 25 8.38 1.34 4.76
N GLY A 26 8.47 1.97 3.59
CA GLY A 26 7.36 2.06 2.64
C GLY A 26 6.86 0.69 2.19
N ASN A 27 7.77 -0.23 1.91
CA ASN A 27 7.41 -1.61 1.56
C ASN A 27 6.70 -2.33 2.69
N LEU A 28 7.15 -2.14 3.93
CA LEU A 28 6.51 -2.72 5.12
C LEU A 28 5.09 -2.19 5.31
N VAL A 29 4.87 -0.90 5.16
CA VAL A 29 3.54 -0.28 5.27
C VAL A 29 2.60 -0.82 4.19
N HIS A 30 3.04 -0.89 2.93
CA HIS A 30 2.25 -1.48 1.84
C HIS A 30 1.90 -2.93 2.12
N GLU A 31 2.84 -3.71 2.63
CA GLU A 31 2.63 -5.12 2.95
C GLU A 31 1.59 -5.30 4.07
N ILE A 32 1.66 -4.49 5.11
CA ILE A 32 0.67 -4.49 6.20
C ILE A 32 -0.71 -4.12 5.66
N LEU A 33 -0.81 -3.04 4.89
CA LEU A 33 -2.07 -2.57 4.32
C LEU A 33 -2.69 -3.60 3.36
N ALA A 34 -1.87 -4.34 2.63
CA ALA A 34 -2.36 -5.42 1.76
C ALA A 34 -3.02 -6.57 2.56
N LYS A 35 -2.60 -6.80 3.78
CA LYS A 35 -3.17 -7.83 4.68
C LYS A 35 -4.34 -7.34 5.52
N VAL A 36 -4.52 -6.03 5.63
CA VAL A 36 -5.67 -5.42 6.31
C VAL A 36 -6.84 -5.36 5.33
N ILE A 37 -7.59 -6.43 5.24
CA ILE A 37 -8.81 -6.49 4.41
C ILE A 37 -9.89 -5.61 5.04
N SER A 38 -10.06 -5.69 6.35
CA SER A 38 -10.93 -4.78 7.11
C SER A 38 -10.22 -4.26 8.35
N LYS A 39 -10.83 -3.28 9.00
CA LYS A 39 -10.32 -2.73 10.26
C LYS A 39 -10.09 -3.78 11.35
N ASN A 40 -10.85 -4.87 11.30
CA ASN A 40 -10.73 -5.96 12.29
C ASN A 40 -9.44 -6.77 12.12
N ASP A 41 -8.76 -6.64 11.00
CA ASP A 41 -7.50 -7.35 10.72
C ASP A 41 -6.27 -6.63 11.26
N VAL A 42 -6.40 -5.38 11.69
CA VAL A 42 -5.24 -4.55 12.10
C VAL A 42 -4.47 -5.21 13.24
N GLU A 43 -5.13 -5.51 14.37
CA GLU A 43 -4.47 -6.12 15.52
C GLU A 43 -3.88 -7.50 15.21
N PRO A 44 -4.62 -8.44 14.58
CA PRO A 44 -4.05 -9.73 14.22
C PRO A 44 -2.82 -9.65 13.30
N VAL A 45 -2.83 -8.74 12.33
CA VAL A 45 -1.70 -8.55 11.40
C VAL A 45 -0.47 -8.08 12.18
N PHE A 46 -0.61 -7.07 13.05
CA PHE A 46 0.51 -6.57 13.85
C PHE A 46 1.05 -7.62 14.80
N GLN A 47 0.18 -8.40 15.45
CA GLN A 47 0.61 -9.50 16.32
C GLN A 47 1.39 -10.56 15.57
N GLN A 48 0.96 -10.92 14.38
CA GLN A 48 1.66 -11.89 13.53
C GLN A 48 3.06 -11.38 13.15
N TYR A 49 3.18 -10.10 12.81
CA TYR A 49 4.46 -9.49 12.41
C TYR A 49 5.43 -9.39 13.59
N LEU A 50 4.93 -9.07 14.78
CA LEU A 50 5.72 -9.11 16.01
C LEU A 50 6.21 -10.51 16.32
N PHE A 51 5.32 -11.48 16.27
CA PHE A 51 5.65 -12.88 16.55
C PHE A 51 6.71 -13.44 15.60
N ARG A 52 6.62 -13.09 14.32
CA ARG A 52 7.57 -13.49 13.29
C ARG A 52 8.89 -12.69 13.29
N GLY A 53 9.00 -11.71 14.14
CA GLY A 53 10.20 -10.85 14.22
C GLY A 53 10.39 -9.89 13.04
N ILE A 54 9.37 -9.70 12.21
CA ILE A 54 9.42 -8.77 11.06
C ILE A 54 9.31 -7.32 11.53
N LEU A 55 8.51 -7.09 12.58
CA LEU A 55 8.26 -5.78 13.17
C LEU A 55 8.92 -5.70 14.55
N LYS A 56 9.65 -4.62 14.79
CA LYS A 56 10.24 -4.32 16.11
C LYS A 56 9.25 -3.56 16.98
N LYS A 57 9.33 -3.74 18.31
CA LYS A 57 8.46 -3.04 19.26
C LYS A 57 8.53 -1.52 19.13
N GLU A 58 9.72 -0.98 18.81
CA GLU A 58 9.95 0.45 18.65
C GLU A 58 9.18 1.04 17.46
N GLN A 59 8.89 0.22 16.44
CA GLN A 59 8.14 0.62 15.26
C GLN A 59 6.63 0.47 15.43
N LEU A 60 6.19 -0.30 16.43
CA LEU A 60 4.81 -0.75 16.58
C LEU A 60 3.83 0.41 16.73
N GLU A 61 4.09 1.32 17.66
CA GLU A 61 3.15 2.41 17.94
C GLU A 61 3.00 3.37 16.77
N GLU A 62 4.10 3.74 16.14
CA GLU A 62 4.10 4.65 14.99
C GLU A 62 3.33 4.04 13.81
N LEU A 63 3.62 2.77 13.49
CA LEU A 63 2.94 2.06 12.41
C LEU A 63 1.45 1.84 12.71
N LYS A 64 1.10 1.48 13.92
CA LYS A 64 -0.31 1.36 14.33
C LYS A 64 -1.06 2.68 14.20
N GLN A 65 -0.47 3.77 14.66
CA GLN A 65 -1.08 5.09 14.51
C GLN A 65 -1.33 5.42 13.04
N LEU A 66 -0.37 5.15 12.17
CA LEU A 66 -0.52 5.37 10.73
C LEU A 66 -1.67 4.54 10.16
N ILE A 67 -1.70 3.24 10.45
CA ILE A 67 -2.73 2.34 9.94
C ILE A 67 -4.12 2.75 10.46
N TYR A 68 -4.26 3.04 11.74
CA TYR A 68 -5.53 3.50 12.30
C TYR A 68 -5.95 4.87 11.77
N SER A 69 -5.01 5.76 11.47
CA SER A 69 -5.33 7.03 10.82
C SER A 69 -5.96 6.86 9.43
N ILE A 70 -5.72 5.72 8.80
CA ILE A 70 -6.34 5.36 7.51
C ILE A 70 -7.69 4.68 7.73
N VAL A 71 -7.71 3.57 8.48
CA VAL A 71 -8.91 2.72 8.58
C VAL A 71 -10.04 3.36 9.40
N GLU A 72 -9.72 4.31 10.26
CA GLU A 72 -10.70 5.06 11.07
C GLU A 72 -10.96 6.48 10.54
N ASN A 73 -10.25 6.91 9.49
CA ASN A 73 -10.46 8.22 8.90
C ASN A 73 -11.91 8.35 8.41
N PRO A 74 -12.63 9.43 8.76
CA PRO A 74 -14.04 9.61 8.35
C PRO A 74 -14.26 9.54 6.83
N ALA A 75 -13.28 9.93 6.02
CA ALA A 75 -13.36 9.87 4.56
C ALA A 75 -13.03 8.49 3.97
N LEU A 76 -12.39 7.60 4.75
CA LEU A 76 -11.86 6.33 4.28
C LEU A 76 -12.49 5.11 4.94
N ARG A 77 -12.99 5.24 6.17
CA ARG A 77 -13.44 4.10 7.00
C ARG A 77 -14.45 3.19 6.31
N MET A 78 -15.28 3.72 5.43
CA MET A 78 -16.26 2.95 4.67
C MET A 78 -15.63 1.90 3.76
N PHE A 79 -14.36 2.10 3.37
CA PHE A 79 -13.62 1.19 2.50
C PHE A 79 -12.86 0.11 3.27
N TYR A 80 -12.93 0.12 4.60
CA TYR A 80 -12.26 -0.83 5.49
C TYR A 80 -13.25 -1.57 6.41
N GLU A 81 -14.53 -1.51 6.10
CA GLU A 81 -15.57 -2.25 6.83
C GLU A 81 -15.55 -3.75 6.47
N PRO A 82 -15.90 -4.65 7.43
CA PRO A 82 -15.79 -6.09 7.22
C PRO A 82 -16.73 -6.66 6.15
N ASP A 83 -17.82 -5.96 5.83
CA ASP A 83 -18.85 -6.40 4.87
C ASP A 83 -18.47 -6.11 3.40
N LYS A 84 -17.34 -5.46 3.16
CA LYS A 84 -16.91 -5.10 1.79
C LYS A 84 -16.17 -6.24 1.13
N LYS A 85 -16.39 -6.41 -0.18
CA LYS A 85 -15.55 -7.25 -1.01
C LYS A 85 -14.30 -6.46 -1.39
N VAL A 86 -13.13 -6.96 -0.99
CA VAL A 86 -11.85 -6.27 -1.18
C VAL A 86 -10.86 -7.19 -1.88
N LEU A 87 -10.14 -6.64 -2.85
CA LEU A 87 -8.97 -7.27 -3.44
C LEU A 87 -7.77 -6.36 -3.21
N THR A 88 -6.67 -6.93 -2.72
CA THR A 88 -5.42 -6.21 -2.50
C THR A 88 -4.33 -6.75 -3.40
N GLU A 89 -3.50 -5.85 -3.96
CA GLU A 89 -2.36 -6.20 -4.83
C GLU A 89 -2.71 -7.17 -5.96
N ARG A 90 -3.92 -7.05 -6.50
CA ARG A 90 -4.40 -7.90 -7.58
C ARG A 90 -3.91 -7.38 -8.92
N GLU A 91 -3.32 -8.27 -9.70
CA GLU A 91 -2.89 -7.97 -11.07
C GLU A 91 -4.08 -7.76 -11.99
N LEU A 92 -4.07 -6.62 -12.70
CA LEU A 92 -4.96 -6.33 -13.81
C LEU A 92 -4.15 -6.34 -15.10
N ILE A 93 -4.66 -7.01 -16.13
CA ILE A 93 -3.96 -7.18 -17.41
C ILE A 93 -4.81 -6.55 -18.49
N ASN A 94 -4.25 -5.61 -19.27
CA ASN A 94 -4.92 -5.01 -20.41
C ASN A 94 -4.78 -5.87 -21.68
N GLU A 95 -5.40 -5.44 -22.79
CA GLU A 95 -5.32 -6.13 -24.07
C GLU A 95 -3.89 -6.22 -24.61
N GLY A 96 -3.05 -5.23 -24.35
CA GLY A 96 -1.63 -5.21 -24.67
C GLY A 96 -0.74 -6.06 -23.78
N LYS A 97 -1.35 -6.85 -22.86
CA LYS A 97 -0.66 -7.69 -21.86
C LYS A 97 0.22 -6.91 -20.89
N GLU A 98 -0.04 -5.61 -20.71
CA GLU A 98 0.57 -4.84 -19.65
C GLU A 98 -0.10 -5.18 -18.31
N ILE A 99 0.71 -5.26 -17.25
CA ILE A 99 0.27 -5.60 -15.90
C ILE A 99 0.20 -4.34 -15.06
N PHE A 100 -0.94 -4.14 -14.40
CA PHE A 100 -1.19 -3.06 -13.45
C PHE A 100 -1.60 -3.67 -12.11
N ILE A 101 -1.06 -3.16 -11.01
CA ILE A 101 -1.30 -3.72 -9.68
C ILE A 101 -1.77 -2.61 -8.74
N PRO A 102 -3.08 -2.29 -8.72
CA PRO A 102 -3.60 -1.38 -7.70
C PRO A 102 -3.45 -1.97 -6.30
N ASP A 103 -3.15 -1.11 -5.33
CA ASP A 103 -2.95 -1.57 -3.96
C ASP A 103 -4.23 -2.14 -3.34
N ARG A 104 -5.38 -1.50 -3.59
CA ARG A 104 -6.65 -1.91 -3.01
C ARG A 104 -7.82 -1.60 -3.93
N LEU A 105 -8.67 -2.58 -4.14
CA LEU A 105 -9.94 -2.46 -4.85
C LEU A 105 -11.07 -2.81 -3.88
N VAL A 106 -12.04 -1.92 -3.72
CA VAL A 106 -13.20 -2.12 -2.86
C VAL A 106 -14.47 -2.11 -3.71
N PHE A 107 -15.21 -3.21 -3.66
CA PHE A 107 -16.38 -3.42 -4.51
C PHE A 107 -17.68 -3.27 -3.73
N GLU A 108 -18.63 -2.57 -4.33
CA GLU A 108 -20.04 -2.54 -3.96
C GLU A 108 -20.86 -2.92 -5.21
N GLY A 109 -21.23 -4.19 -5.33
CA GLY A 109 -21.84 -4.68 -6.58
C GLY A 109 -20.87 -4.49 -7.76
N ASN A 110 -21.33 -3.77 -8.79
CA ASN A 110 -20.51 -3.47 -9.98
C ASN A 110 -19.69 -2.19 -9.87
N ARG A 111 -19.77 -1.48 -8.74
CA ARG A 111 -19.02 -0.25 -8.50
C ARG A 111 -17.75 -0.57 -7.73
N VAL A 112 -16.66 0.04 -8.14
CA VAL A 112 -15.34 -0.18 -7.53
C VAL A 112 -14.70 1.13 -7.11
N THR A 113 -14.11 1.15 -5.92
CA THR A 113 -13.22 2.20 -5.45
C THR A 113 -11.78 1.71 -5.56
N VAL A 114 -10.93 2.50 -6.19
CA VAL A 114 -9.49 2.21 -6.32
C VAL A 114 -8.75 3.05 -5.30
N ILE A 115 -7.93 2.41 -4.49
CA ILE A 115 -7.10 3.07 -3.49
C ILE A 115 -5.64 2.69 -3.71
N ASP A 116 -4.78 3.69 -3.77
CA ASP A 116 -3.35 3.51 -3.90
C ASP A 116 -2.62 4.27 -2.80
N TYR A 117 -1.60 3.67 -2.21
CA TYR A 117 -0.79 4.26 -1.16
C TYR A 117 0.54 4.71 -1.74
N LYS A 118 0.97 5.91 -1.41
CA LYS A 118 2.24 6.45 -1.88
C LYS A 118 3.06 6.99 -0.72
N THR A 119 4.35 6.73 -0.75
CA THR A 119 5.35 7.37 0.12
C THR A 119 6.06 8.48 -0.66
N GLY A 120 6.55 9.49 0.05
CA GLY A 120 7.23 10.61 -0.57
C GLY A 120 6.31 11.74 -1.00
N LYS A 121 6.76 12.54 -1.96
CA LYS A 121 6.07 13.75 -2.40
C LYS A 121 4.95 13.44 -3.38
N GLN A 122 3.94 14.31 -3.42
CA GLN A 122 2.91 14.29 -4.45
C GLN A 122 3.55 14.45 -5.83
N ASP A 123 3.08 13.62 -6.77
CA ASP A 123 3.57 13.60 -8.14
C ASP A 123 2.42 13.30 -9.10
N GLU A 124 2.35 14.07 -10.16
CA GLU A 124 1.32 13.92 -11.20
C GLU A 124 1.34 12.52 -11.85
N LYS A 125 2.49 11.87 -11.91
CA LYS A 125 2.60 10.50 -12.44
C LYS A 125 1.72 9.50 -11.67
N TYR A 126 1.47 9.73 -10.39
CA TYR A 126 0.60 8.87 -9.58
C TYR A 126 -0.89 9.09 -9.90
N ILE A 127 -1.26 10.31 -10.24
CA ILE A 127 -2.60 10.63 -10.75
C ILE A 127 -2.82 9.90 -12.09
N ASN A 128 -1.86 10.00 -13.00
CA ASN A 128 -1.91 9.31 -14.28
C ASN A 128 -2.00 7.78 -14.11
N GLN A 129 -1.29 7.24 -13.15
CA GLN A 129 -1.32 5.80 -12.84
C GLN A 129 -2.72 5.35 -12.38
N ILE A 130 -3.32 6.04 -11.41
CA ILE A 130 -4.64 5.65 -10.90
C ILE A 130 -5.75 5.89 -11.94
N GLU A 131 -5.60 6.90 -12.79
CA GLU A 131 -6.50 7.11 -13.93
C GLU A 131 -6.46 5.94 -14.91
N GLN A 132 -5.28 5.36 -15.16
CA GLN A 132 -5.14 4.16 -15.98
C GLN A 132 -5.79 2.94 -15.34
N TYR A 133 -5.67 2.77 -14.02
CA TYR A 133 -6.40 1.72 -13.30
C TYR A 133 -7.90 1.86 -13.49
N GLY A 134 -8.42 3.07 -13.37
CA GLY A 134 -9.85 3.35 -13.57
C GLY A 134 -10.32 3.00 -15.00
N LYS A 135 -9.56 3.40 -16.02
CA LYS A 135 -9.88 3.07 -17.42
C LYS A 135 -9.90 1.57 -17.67
N LEU A 136 -8.94 0.85 -17.10
CA LEU A 136 -8.87 -0.60 -17.26
C LEU A 136 -10.06 -1.29 -16.60
N LEU A 137 -10.46 -0.87 -15.41
CA LEU A 137 -11.60 -1.42 -14.69
C LEU A 137 -12.91 -1.13 -15.45
N ILE A 138 -13.07 0.05 -16.03
CA ILE A 138 -14.20 0.39 -16.90
C ILE A 138 -14.23 -0.54 -18.11
N ALA A 139 -13.09 -0.79 -18.75
CA ALA A 139 -13.01 -1.71 -19.88
C ALA A 139 -13.37 -3.15 -19.49
N MET A 140 -13.16 -3.53 -18.22
CA MET A 140 -13.56 -4.82 -17.67
C MET A 140 -15.05 -4.89 -17.29
N GLY A 141 -15.81 -3.81 -17.44
CA GLY A 141 -17.24 -3.74 -17.17
C GLY A 141 -17.65 -3.18 -15.82
N PHE A 142 -16.71 -2.64 -15.05
CA PHE A 142 -17.01 -2.01 -13.76
C PHE A 142 -17.32 -0.53 -13.91
N GLU A 143 -18.08 0.00 -12.95
CA GLU A 143 -18.30 1.41 -12.76
C GLU A 143 -17.38 1.93 -11.65
N ILE A 144 -16.71 3.05 -11.89
CA ILE A 144 -15.82 3.64 -10.89
C ILE A 144 -16.63 4.48 -9.91
N ASN A 145 -16.51 4.14 -8.62
CA ASN A 145 -17.05 4.95 -7.54
C ASN A 145 -16.10 6.09 -7.17
N LYS A 146 -14.87 5.74 -6.78
CA LYS A 146 -13.83 6.71 -6.42
C LYS A 146 -12.44 6.21 -6.80
N LYS A 147 -11.53 7.14 -7.03
CA LYS A 147 -10.09 6.91 -7.18
C LYS A 147 -9.37 7.73 -6.14
N ILE A 148 -8.70 7.09 -5.21
CA ILE A 148 -8.13 7.73 -4.03
C ILE A 148 -6.64 7.40 -3.93
N ILE A 149 -5.82 8.44 -3.80
CA ILE A 149 -4.40 8.31 -3.47
C ILE A 149 -4.22 8.74 -2.01
N ILE A 150 -3.61 7.90 -1.21
CA ILE A 150 -3.29 8.20 0.19
C ILE A 150 -1.77 8.34 0.31
N TYR A 151 -1.32 9.55 0.59
CA TYR A 151 0.08 9.81 0.86
C TYR A 151 0.39 9.49 2.33
N LEU A 152 1.29 8.54 2.53
CA LEU A 152 1.69 8.02 3.84
C LEU A 152 2.74 8.94 4.46
N GLN A 153 2.28 9.99 5.10
CA GLN A 153 3.08 10.98 5.81
C GLN A 153 2.74 10.89 7.30
N GLU A 154 3.45 11.65 8.14
CA GLU A 154 3.13 11.77 9.56
C GLU A 154 1.64 12.11 9.76
N GLU A 155 1.14 13.05 8.98
CA GLU A 155 -0.28 13.31 8.81
C GLU A 155 -0.67 12.92 7.39
N ILE A 156 -1.57 11.92 7.23
CA ILE A 156 -1.93 11.41 5.90
C ILE A 156 -2.58 12.50 5.04
N CYS A 157 -2.24 12.47 3.74
CA CYS A 157 -2.86 13.33 2.74
C CYS A 157 -3.70 12.49 1.79
N ILE A 158 -4.99 12.81 1.66
CA ILE A 158 -5.95 12.09 0.84
C ILE A 158 -6.25 12.92 -0.40
N ILE A 159 -6.02 12.35 -1.57
CA ILE A 159 -6.41 12.94 -2.85
C ILE A 159 -7.57 12.10 -3.40
N ASP A 160 -8.73 12.69 -3.46
CA ASP A 160 -9.96 12.09 -4.00
C ASP A 160 -10.21 12.67 -5.40
N LEU A 161 -10.16 11.82 -6.40
CA LEU A 161 -10.25 12.19 -7.82
C LEU A 161 -11.61 11.90 -8.42
#